data_b4c8f2a9fe9da48eb9aeef5a69056b74
#
_entry.id   b4c8f2a9fe9da48eb9aeef5a69056b74
#
_cell.length_a   1.000
_cell.length_b   1.000
_cell.length_c   1.000
_cell.angle_alpha   90.00
_cell.angle_beta   90.00
_cell.angle_gamma   90.00
#
_symmetry.space_group_name_H-M   'P 1'
#
loop_
_entity.id
_entity.type
_entity.pdbx_description
1 polymer ?
#
loop_
_entity_poly.entity_id
_entity_poly.type
_entity_poly.pdbx_seq_one_letter_code
_entity_poly.pdbx_strand_id
1 'polypeptide(L)' 'MTDELDTAVEEFLDKTDAALSEYDDGYADADATLRVVRNHLADLREAAEE' A
#
# COMPACT_ATOMS: atom_id res chain seq x y z
N MET A 1 19.05 -0.33 -8.51
CA MET A 1 18.95 -1.74 -8.20
C MET A 1 17.52 -2.16 -8.09
N THR A 2 17.25 -3.34 -8.56
CA THR A 2 15.89 -3.86 -8.57
C THR A 2 15.40 -4.25 -7.19
N ASP A 3 16.34 -4.52 -6.26
CA ASP A 3 15.96 -5.02 -4.95
C ASP A 3 15.10 -4.06 -4.15
N GLU A 4 15.43 -2.76 -4.19
CA GLU A 4 14.65 -1.77 -3.46
C GLU A 4 13.25 -1.66 -4.02
N LEU A 5 13.13 -1.65 -5.33
CA LEU A 5 11.83 -1.56 -5.96
C LEU A 5 11.02 -2.82 -5.73
N ASP A 6 11.66 -3.99 -5.82
CA ASP A 6 10.98 -5.25 -5.56
C ASP A 6 10.42 -5.27 -4.14
N THR A 7 11.23 -4.85 -3.17
CA THR A 7 10.79 -4.80 -1.77
C THR A 7 9.62 -3.83 -1.61
N ALA A 8 9.71 -2.67 -2.26
CA ALA A 8 8.65 -1.67 -2.18
C ALA A 8 7.34 -2.21 -2.75
N VAL A 9 7.42 -2.94 -3.86
CA VAL A 9 6.25 -3.54 -4.47
C VAL A 9 5.63 -4.58 -3.55
N GLU A 10 6.46 -5.44 -2.96
CA GLU A 10 5.96 -6.47 -2.06
C GLU A 10 5.27 -5.84 -0.85
N GLU A 11 5.89 -4.82 -0.28
CA GLU A 11 5.31 -4.13 0.87
C GLU A 11 4.01 -3.45 0.49
N PHE A 12 3.97 -2.84 -0.69
CA PHE A 12 2.75 -2.19 -1.16
C PHE A 12 1.62 -3.21 -1.28
N LEU A 13 1.91 -4.35 -1.88
CA LEU A 13 0.89 -5.39 -2.06
C LEU A 13 0.39 -5.91 -0.72
N ASP A 14 1.31 -6.21 0.20
CA ASP A 14 0.93 -6.74 1.50
C ASP A 14 0.09 -5.74 2.28
N LYS A 15 0.53 -4.50 2.34
CA LYS A 15 -0.15 -3.49 3.14
C LYS A 15 -1.48 -3.09 2.53
N THR A 16 -1.52 -3.02 1.20
CA THR A 16 -2.76 -2.69 0.51
C THR A 16 -3.78 -3.82 0.67
N ASP A 17 -3.33 -5.07 0.54
CA ASP A 17 -4.21 -6.20 0.76
C ASP A 17 -4.79 -6.19 2.18
N ALA A 18 -3.95 -5.90 3.16
CA ALA A 18 -4.41 -5.85 4.55
C ALA A 18 -5.46 -4.75 4.73
N ALA A 19 -5.22 -3.58 4.15
CA ALA A 19 -6.17 -2.47 4.26
C ALA A 19 -7.51 -2.81 3.60
N LEU A 20 -7.46 -3.44 2.43
CA LEU A 20 -8.67 -3.81 1.71
C LEU A 20 -9.42 -4.92 2.44
N SER A 21 -8.69 -5.85 3.05
CA SER A 21 -9.33 -6.91 3.84
C SER A 21 -10.07 -6.33 5.03
N GLU A 22 -9.48 -5.35 5.71
CA GLU A 22 -10.14 -4.71 6.84
C GLU A 22 -11.39 -3.98 6.39
N TYR A 23 -11.33 -3.34 5.25
CA TYR A 23 -12.49 -2.66 4.69
C TYR A 23 -13.60 -3.68 4.37
N ASP A 24 -13.23 -4.78 3.73
CA ASP A 24 -14.21 -5.83 3.38
C ASP A 24 -14.86 -6.44 4.61
N ASP A 25 -14.09 -6.57 5.68
CA ASP A 25 -14.59 -7.14 6.93
C ASP A 25 -15.40 -6.14 7.76
N GLY A 26 -15.43 -4.88 7.34
CA GLY A 26 -16.21 -3.86 8.03
C GLY A 26 -15.47 -3.19 9.17
N TYR A 27 -14.16 -3.41 9.27
CA TYR A 27 -13.38 -2.82 10.36
C TYR A 27 -12.86 -1.42 10.03
N ALA A 28 -12.90 -1.02 8.77
CA ALA A 28 -12.44 0.30 8.38
C ALA A 28 -13.41 0.90 7.38
N ASP A 29 -13.51 2.23 7.38
CA ASP A 29 -14.36 2.87 6.38
C ASP A 29 -13.56 3.20 5.12
N ALA A 30 -14.28 3.58 4.06
CA ALA A 30 -13.67 3.79 2.75
C ALA A 30 -12.64 4.92 2.77
N ASP A 31 -12.95 6.01 3.49
CA ASP A 31 -12.04 7.15 3.54
C ASP A 31 -10.72 6.76 4.20
N ALA A 32 -10.80 6.03 5.31
CA ALA A 32 -9.59 5.59 6.00
C ALA A 32 -8.79 4.64 5.14
N THR A 33 -9.48 3.72 4.47
CA THR A 33 -8.82 2.74 3.60
C THR A 33 -8.11 3.45 2.44
N LEU A 34 -8.77 4.40 1.81
CA LEU A 34 -8.16 5.14 0.71
C LEU A 34 -6.94 5.92 1.17
N ARG A 35 -7.00 6.51 2.36
CA ARG A 35 -5.86 7.25 2.89
C ARG A 35 -4.66 6.33 3.08
N VAL A 36 -4.88 5.14 3.62
CA VAL A 36 -3.81 4.17 3.82
C VAL A 36 -3.22 3.75 2.48
N VAL A 37 -4.07 3.43 1.51
CA VAL A 37 -3.60 3.01 0.19
C VAL A 37 -2.81 4.14 -0.48
N ARG A 38 -3.28 5.38 -0.35
CA ARG A 38 -2.57 6.51 -0.94
C ARG A 38 -1.19 6.70 -0.33
N ASN A 39 -1.06 6.49 0.98
CA ASN A 39 0.25 6.59 1.63
C ASN A 39 1.20 5.52 1.11
N HIS A 40 0.70 4.30 0.97
CA HIS A 40 1.55 3.22 0.45
C HIS A 40 1.91 3.46 -1.02
N LEU A 41 0.98 4.04 -1.78
CA LEU A 41 1.25 4.37 -3.16
C LEU A 41 2.35 5.42 -3.27
N ALA A 42 2.34 6.41 -2.38
CA ALA A 42 3.37 7.44 -2.36
C ALA A 42 4.74 6.82 -2.06
N ASP A 43 4.78 5.89 -1.11
CA ASP A 43 6.02 5.20 -0.79
C ASP A 43 6.55 4.42 -1.99
N LEU A 44 5.65 3.71 -2.68
CA LEU A 44 6.04 2.95 -3.85
C LEU A 44 6.53 3.87 -4.96
N ARG A 45 5.87 4.99 -5.14
CA ARG A 45 6.27 5.95 -6.18
C ARG A 45 7.66 6.50 -5.92
N GLU A 46 7.98 6.78 -4.66
CA GLU A 46 9.33 7.25 -4.32
C GLU A 46 10.38 6.20 -4.67
N ALA A 47 10.09 4.94 -4.35
CA ALA A 47 11.02 3.86 -4.68
C ALA A 47 11.19 3.74 -6.19
N ALA A 48 10.12 3.92 -6.94
CA ALA A 48 10.16 3.78 -8.39
C ALA A 48 10.91 4.93 -9.07
N GLU A 49 10.93 6.11 -8.43
CA GLU A 49 11.62 7.27 -9.00
C GLU A 49 13.11 7.22 -8.76
N GLU A 50 13.57 6.35 -7.90
CA GLU A 50 15.00 6.17 -7.68
C GLU A 50 15.64 5.47 -8.88
#